data_796c1b7563ed5fe9e0c45b1d56d0bc86
#
_entry.id   796c1b7563ed5fe9e0c45b1d56d0bc86
#
_cell.length_a   1.000
_cell.length_b   1.000
_cell.length_c   1.000
_cell.angle_alpha   90.00
_cell.angle_beta   90.00
_cell.angle_gamma   90.00
#
_symmetry.space_group_name_H-M   'P 1'
#
loop_
_entity.id
_entity.type
_entity.pdbx_description
1 polymer ?
#
loop_
_entity_poly.entity_id
_entity_poly.type
_entity_poly.pdbx_seq_one_letter_code
_entity_poly.pdbx_strand_id
1 'polypeptide(L)'
;MSDTPASAYLWGEDAFSIERAARRYAEQVAPEGESMEVFRASLEEDAGEDGAGASLAKRRAQALDEVEQHLSMAPLFGAGTLVVVRQPAGLLAEKSARERMLALVAAVPPGNAFCVTDLIGSGARGPAARGVLRDAVAEAGGVVKEFKVPAPGRLEPWLVERAAELDITLEPAAARLLAERVGGHIRESDVDRRRRTELANAELEKLALYRPGGSVDAADVDALVTESVPGSTWAFLDAVGARAGANAATLAERLLADGTPTPVLVSQLHRRLRDLVLVREHLDAGSRPPQIVKDLKLQPFRAKKLSEQAASWTAPELDAALADLLALDLRSKGIALDGSTLQMSD
;
A
#
# COMPACT_ATOMS: atom_id res chain seq x y z
N MET A 1 10.14 20.55 -29.30
CA MET A 1 10.89 19.73 -28.32
C MET A 1 10.14 19.88 -27.00
N SER A 2 9.77 18.80 -26.35
CA SER A 2 9.12 18.86 -25.03
C SER A 2 10.08 19.55 -24.03
N ASP A 3 9.55 20.50 -23.26
CA ASP A 3 10.29 21.19 -22.18
C ASP A 3 10.44 20.30 -20.93
N THR A 4 9.96 19.03 -21.04
CA THR A 4 9.98 18.06 -19.95
C THR A 4 11.37 17.41 -19.83
N PRO A 5 12.00 17.40 -18.64
CA PRO A 5 13.29 16.77 -18.43
C PRO A 5 13.31 15.28 -18.85
N ALA A 6 14.43 14.84 -19.43
CA ALA A 6 14.60 13.47 -19.91
C ALA A 6 14.75 12.41 -18.80
N SER A 7 14.86 12.81 -17.54
CA SER A 7 14.93 11.86 -16.41
C SER A 7 13.96 12.20 -15.30
N ALA A 8 13.44 11.17 -14.60
CA ALA A 8 12.54 11.33 -13.46
C ALA A 8 12.83 10.30 -12.35
N TYR A 9 12.68 10.70 -11.09
CA TYR A 9 12.68 9.83 -9.92
C TYR A 9 11.40 10.04 -9.11
N LEU A 10 10.49 9.10 -9.23
CA LEU A 10 9.15 9.13 -8.63
C LEU A 10 9.12 8.12 -7.48
N TRP A 11 8.96 8.59 -6.25
CA TRP A 11 9.13 7.75 -5.08
C TRP A 11 8.13 8.05 -3.97
N GLY A 12 7.98 7.14 -3.03
CA GLY A 12 7.17 7.35 -1.83
C GLY A 12 6.35 6.14 -1.42
N GLU A 13 5.29 6.40 -0.66
CA GLU A 13 4.44 5.37 -0.07
C GLU A 13 3.22 5.00 -0.94
N ASP A 14 2.81 5.90 -1.81
CA ASP A 14 1.60 5.78 -2.63
C ASP A 14 1.89 5.17 -4.00
N ALA A 15 1.77 3.85 -4.08
CA ALA A 15 2.05 3.08 -5.30
C ALA A 15 1.17 3.54 -6.48
N PHE A 16 -0.11 3.83 -6.23
CA PHE A 16 -1.05 4.29 -7.26
C PHE A 16 -0.62 5.64 -7.84
N SER A 17 -0.30 6.61 -6.98
CA SER A 17 0.12 7.94 -7.42
C SER A 17 1.47 7.91 -8.14
N ILE A 18 2.40 7.05 -7.72
CA ILE A 18 3.70 6.84 -8.40
C ILE A 18 3.47 6.29 -9.81
N GLU A 19 2.69 5.22 -9.95
CA GLU A 19 2.42 4.61 -11.27
C GLU A 19 1.69 5.57 -12.21
N ARG A 20 0.71 6.33 -11.68
CA ARG A 20 0.01 7.35 -12.43
C ARG A 20 0.94 8.48 -12.89
N ALA A 21 1.84 8.92 -12.02
CA ALA A 21 2.82 9.93 -12.35
C ALA A 21 3.81 9.45 -13.42
N ALA A 22 4.20 8.17 -13.37
CA ALA A 22 5.06 7.58 -14.40
C ALA A 22 4.37 7.52 -15.78
N ARG A 23 3.07 7.21 -15.83
CA ARG A 23 2.29 7.26 -17.08
C ARG A 23 2.20 8.68 -17.64
N ARG A 24 1.88 9.66 -16.79
CA ARG A 24 1.86 11.08 -17.18
C ARG A 24 3.23 11.57 -17.67
N TYR A 25 4.28 11.15 -16.99
CA TYR A 25 5.64 11.46 -17.41
C TYR A 25 5.92 10.90 -18.82
N ALA A 26 5.49 9.67 -19.12
CA ALA A 26 5.61 9.08 -20.46
C ALA A 26 4.90 9.93 -21.54
N GLU A 27 3.70 10.44 -21.22
CA GLU A 27 2.94 11.32 -22.12
C GLU A 27 3.62 12.69 -22.29
N GLN A 28 4.21 13.24 -21.23
CA GLN A 28 4.85 14.55 -21.24
C GLN A 28 6.22 14.59 -21.96
N VAL A 29 6.98 13.49 -21.89
CA VAL A 29 8.29 13.41 -22.58
C VAL A 29 8.15 13.05 -24.04
N ALA A 30 7.03 12.45 -24.44
CA ALA A 30 6.74 12.18 -25.85
C ALA A 30 6.55 13.49 -26.64
N PRO A 31 7.04 13.57 -27.89
CA PRO A 31 6.69 14.66 -28.79
C PRO A 31 5.18 14.73 -29.03
N GLU A 32 4.69 15.92 -29.37
CA GLU A 32 3.27 16.15 -29.62
C GLU A 32 2.75 15.24 -30.77
N GLY A 33 1.70 14.46 -30.46
CA GLY A 33 1.09 13.52 -31.40
C GLY A 33 1.81 12.19 -31.56
N GLU A 34 2.87 11.94 -30.80
CA GLU A 34 3.63 10.69 -30.80
C GLU A 34 3.57 9.99 -29.43
N SER A 35 3.92 8.70 -29.38
CA SER A 35 4.07 7.94 -28.14
C SER A 35 5.43 7.30 -28.09
N MET A 36 6.07 7.30 -26.90
CA MET A 36 7.33 6.60 -26.69
C MET A 36 7.10 5.10 -26.53
N GLU A 37 8.06 4.30 -27.00
CA GLU A 37 8.15 2.90 -26.59
C GLU A 37 8.52 2.84 -25.11
N VAL A 38 7.77 2.06 -24.31
CA VAL A 38 7.98 1.98 -22.88
C VAL A 38 8.57 0.62 -22.51
N PHE A 39 9.84 0.60 -22.16
CA PHE A 39 10.53 -0.57 -21.60
C PHE A 39 10.48 -0.51 -20.06
N ARG A 40 10.00 -1.59 -19.41
CA ARG A 40 9.91 -1.68 -17.95
C ARG A 40 10.83 -2.77 -17.42
N ALA A 41 11.82 -2.39 -16.66
CA ALA A 41 12.67 -3.31 -15.90
C ALA A 41 12.14 -3.41 -14.46
N SER A 42 11.66 -4.59 -14.05
CA SER A 42 11.33 -4.89 -12.67
C SER A 42 12.46 -5.66 -12.03
N LEU A 43 12.88 -5.22 -10.85
CA LEU A 43 13.98 -5.80 -10.09
C LEU A 43 13.49 -6.39 -8.76
N GLU A 44 12.18 -6.50 -8.61
CA GLU A 44 11.59 -7.23 -7.49
C GLU A 44 12.04 -8.68 -7.54
N GLU A 45 12.36 -9.22 -6.38
CA GLU A 45 12.49 -10.65 -6.19
C GLU A 45 11.11 -11.27 -6.45
N ASP A 46 10.83 -11.64 -7.71
CA ASP A 46 9.80 -12.63 -7.95
C ASP A 46 10.26 -13.88 -7.21
N ALA A 47 9.66 -14.11 -6.05
CA ALA A 47 9.71 -15.38 -5.33
C ALA A 47 8.89 -16.41 -6.13
N GLY A 48 9.20 -16.54 -7.42
CA GLY A 48 8.71 -17.61 -8.26
C GLY A 48 9.39 -18.89 -7.81
N GLU A 49 8.59 -19.89 -7.46
CA GLU A 49 8.98 -21.24 -7.03
C GLU A 49 9.76 -22.02 -8.08
N ASP A 50 10.12 -21.47 -9.22
CA ASP A 50 10.93 -22.11 -10.24
C ASP A 50 12.43 -21.92 -9.95
N GLY A 51 12.90 -22.72 -9.01
CA GLY A 51 14.30 -22.87 -8.65
C GLY A 51 15.14 -23.51 -9.73
N ALA A 52 15.53 -22.78 -10.76
CA ALA A 52 16.53 -23.23 -11.71
C ALA A 52 17.46 -22.07 -12.13
N GLY A 53 18.55 -21.93 -11.42
CA GLY A 53 19.85 -21.84 -12.05
C GLY A 53 20.53 -20.49 -12.25
N ALA A 54 19.90 -19.34 -12.23
CA ALA A 54 20.64 -18.10 -12.30
C ALA A 54 20.73 -17.42 -10.93
N SER A 55 21.94 -17.13 -10.43
CA SER A 55 22.08 -16.39 -9.18
C SER A 55 21.38 -15.02 -9.29
N LEU A 56 20.83 -14.52 -8.21
CA LEU A 56 20.20 -13.19 -8.15
C LEU A 56 21.11 -12.09 -8.73
N ALA A 57 22.43 -12.19 -8.51
CA ALA A 57 23.42 -11.30 -9.09
C ALA A 57 23.43 -11.35 -10.63
N LYS A 58 23.32 -12.54 -11.24
CA LYS A 58 23.28 -12.68 -12.70
C LYS A 58 22.01 -12.06 -13.29
N ARG A 59 20.85 -12.28 -12.66
CA ARG A 59 19.57 -11.66 -13.09
C ARG A 59 19.63 -10.13 -13.00
N ARG A 60 20.21 -9.60 -11.93
CA ARG A 60 20.40 -8.14 -11.76
C ARG A 60 21.35 -7.56 -12.81
N ALA A 61 22.45 -8.25 -13.10
CA ALA A 61 23.39 -7.84 -14.17
C ALA A 61 22.68 -7.84 -15.53
N GLN A 62 21.96 -8.88 -15.87
CA GLN A 62 21.20 -8.98 -17.11
C GLN A 62 20.14 -7.88 -17.24
N ALA A 63 19.36 -7.62 -16.18
CA ALA A 63 18.36 -6.55 -16.18
C ALA A 63 19.01 -5.16 -16.40
N LEU A 64 20.21 -4.95 -15.85
CA LEU A 64 20.95 -3.71 -16.08
C LEU A 64 21.47 -3.60 -17.51
N ASP A 65 21.95 -4.71 -18.09
CA ASP A 65 22.36 -4.76 -19.50
C ASP A 65 21.19 -4.44 -20.45
N GLU A 66 19.99 -4.96 -20.16
CA GLU A 66 18.77 -4.65 -20.89
C GLU A 66 18.39 -3.16 -20.75
N VAL A 67 18.44 -2.59 -19.54
CA VAL A 67 18.21 -1.16 -19.29
C VAL A 67 19.17 -0.30 -20.12
N GLU A 68 20.46 -0.62 -20.11
CA GLU A 68 21.48 0.10 -20.91
C GLU A 68 21.20 -0.03 -22.40
N GLN A 69 20.90 -1.23 -22.88
CA GLN A 69 20.60 -1.48 -24.28
C GLN A 69 19.41 -0.64 -24.75
N HIS A 70 18.27 -0.71 -24.05
CA HIS A 70 17.08 0.02 -24.45
C HIS A 70 17.26 1.54 -24.34
N LEU A 71 17.97 2.02 -23.31
CA LEU A 71 18.20 3.46 -23.17
C LEU A 71 19.19 4.00 -24.22
N SER A 72 20.14 3.20 -24.67
CA SER A 72 21.19 3.60 -25.63
C SER A 72 20.72 3.50 -27.10
N MET A 73 19.63 2.80 -27.37
CA MET A 73 19.08 2.69 -28.73
C MET A 73 18.58 4.06 -29.19
N ALA A 74 19.20 4.61 -30.23
CA ALA A 74 18.70 5.82 -30.87
C ALA A 74 17.41 5.49 -31.65
N PRO A 75 16.35 6.28 -31.50
CA PRO A 75 15.12 6.07 -32.25
C PRO A 75 15.40 6.26 -33.75
N LEU A 76 15.15 5.22 -34.54
CA LEU A 76 15.21 5.32 -35.99
C LEU A 76 13.94 5.95 -36.57
N PHE A 77 12.83 5.77 -35.89
CA PHE A 77 11.52 6.33 -36.21
C PHE A 77 10.73 6.54 -34.89
N GLY A 78 9.93 7.62 -34.80
CA GLY A 78 9.09 7.89 -33.66
C GLY A 78 9.76 8.61 -32.50
N ALA A 79 9.10 8.59 -31.34
CA ALA A 79 9.41 9.42 -30.18
C ALA A 79 10.56 8.92 -29.29
N GLY A 80 11.18 7.79 -29.62
CA GLY A 80 12.22 7.18 -28.78
C GLY A 80 11.70 6.25 -27.71
N THR A 81 12.59 5.86 -26.79
CA THR A 81 12.30 4.87 -25.72
C THR A 81 12.30 5.52 -24.36
N LEU A 82 11.23 5.29 -23.57
CA LEU A 82 11.20 5.54 -22.15
C LEU A 82 11.56 4.26 -21.40
N VAL A 83 12.67 4.28 -20.69
CA VAL A 83 13.08 3.18 -19.81
C VAL A 83 12.59 3.46 -18.39
N VAL A 84 11.75 2.58 -17.85
CA VAL A 84 11.23 2.66 -16.48
C VAL A 84 11.87 1.58 -15.61
N VAL A 85 12.67 1.97 -14.64
CA VAL A 85 13.27 1.06 -13.65
C VAL A 85 12.42 1.08 -12.37
N ARG A 86 11.85 -0.08 -12.02
CA ARG A 86 11.04 -0.25 -10.82
C ARG A 86 11.90 -0.83 -9.69
N GLN A 87 11.73 -0.28 -8.47
CA GLN A 87 12.38 -0.79 -7.24
C GLN A 87 13.91 -0.94 -7.37
N PRO A 88 14.66 0.14 -7.58
CA PRO A 88 16.10 0.10 -7.90
C PRO A 88 16.98 -0.41 -6.75
N ALA A 89 16.44 -0.59 -5.53
CA ALA A 89 17.22 -0.92 -4.34
C ALA A 89 18.15 -2.13 -4.50
N GLY A 90 17.67 -3.17 -5.20
CA GLY A 90 18.46 -4.37 -5.46
C GLY A 90 19.69 -4.13 -6.32
N LEU A 91 19.60 -3.26 -7.34
CA LEU A 91 20.75 -2.86 -8.17
C LEU A 91 21.71 -1.95 -7.41
N LEU A 92 21.17 -1.02 -6.64
CA LEU A 92 21.97 -0.02 -5.94
C LEU A 92 22.78 -0.59 -4.77
N ALA A 93 22.53 -1.82 -4.36
CA ALA A 93 23.31 -2.51 -3.33
C ALA A 93 24.75 -2.82 -3.80
N GLU A 94 24.92 -3.11 -5.08
CA GLU A 94 26.23 -3.40 -5.68
C GLU A 94 26.87 -2.12 -6.22
N LYS A 95 28.16 -1.92 -5.93
CA LYS A 95 28.87 -0.70 -6.29
C LYS A 95 28.94 -0.50 -7.81
N SER A 96 29.29 -1.56 -8.57
CA SER A 96 29.41 -1.51 -10.02
C SER A 96 28.08 -1.20 -10.69
N ALA A 97 26.99 -1.84 -10.27
CA ALA A 97 25.65 -1.60 -10.79
C ALA A 97 25.16 -0.17 -10.48
N ARG A 98 25.47 0.33 -9.28
CA ARG A 98 25.17 1.71 -8.89
C ARG A 98 25.91 2.72 -9.76
N GLU A 99 27.20 2.53 -10.03
CA GLU A 99 28.01 3.41 -10.88
C GLU A 99 27.46 3.43 -12.31
N ARG A 100 27.05 2.27 -12.86
CA ARG A 100 26.42 2.17 -14.18
C ARG A 100 25.09 2.94 -14.21
N MET A 101 24.22 2.75 -13.20
CA MET A 101 22.94 3.47 -13.11
C MET A 101 23.14 4.99 -13.05
N LEU A 102 24.13 5.48 -12.32
CA LEU A 102 24.46 6.91 -12.26
C LEU A 102 24.93 7.44 -13.60
N ALA A 103 25.75 6.66 -14.33
CA ALA A 103 26.19 7.03 -15.66
C ALA A 103 25.03 7.13 -16.67
N LEU A 104 24.02 6.24 -16.57
CA LEU A 104 22.83 6.29 -17.40
C LEU A 104 22.01 7.56 -17.16
N VAL A 105 21.83 7.96 -15.88
CA VAL A 105 21.14 9.20 -15.54
C VAL A 105 21.85 10.43 -16.11
N ALA A 106 23.20 10.45 -16.05
CA ALA A 106 24.00 11.57 -16.52
C ALA A 106 24.04 11.71 -18.04
N ALA A 107 23.75 10.62 -18.79
CA ALA A 107 23.93 10.56 -20.23
C ALA A 107 22.71 9.97 -20.97
N VAL A 108 21.50 10.40 -20.61
CA VAL A 108 20.29 10.00 -21.36
C VAL A 108 20.36 10.55 -22.78
N PRO A 109 20.33 9.68 -23.82
CA PRO A 109 20.43 10.13 -25.19
C PRO A 109 19.24 11.02 -25.62
N PRO A 110 19.44 11.99 -26.50
CA PRO A 110 18.37 12.80 -27.04
C PRO A 110 17.26 11.94 -27.67
N GLY A 111 16.01 12.26 -27.38
CA GLY A 111 14.84 11.49 -27.84
C GLY A 111 14.44 10.34 -26.90
N ASN A 112 15.33 9.87 -26.04
CA ASN A 112 15.01 8.86 -25.01
C ASN A 112 14.74 9.52 -23.65
N ALA A 113 14.10 8.75 -22.76
CA ALA A 113 13.83 9.18 -21.39
C ALA A 113 14.06 8.05 -20.39
N PHE A 114 14.38 8.43 -19.14
CA PHE A 114 14.66 7.52 -18.05
C PHE A 114 13.80 7.85 -16.83
N CYS A 115 13.07 6.88 -16.31
CA CYS A 115 12.21 7.05 -15.15
C CYS A 115 12.50 5.98 -14.10
N VAL A 116 12.66 6.39 -12.86
CA VAL A 116 12.74 5.48 -11.72
C VAL A 116 11.46 5.57 -10.92
N THR A 117 10.84 4.42 -10.61
CA THR A 117 9.73 4.33 -9.67
C THR A 117 10.15 3.52 -8.44
N ASP A 118 10.06 4.13 -7.25
CA ASP A 118 10.57 3.54 -6.02
C ASP A 118 9.55 3.61 -4.88
N LEU A 119 8.91 2.47 -4.60
CA LEU A 119 7.95 2.34 -3.50
C LEU A 119 8.71 2.12 -2.20
N ILE A 120 8.57 3.05 -1.27
CA ILE A 120 9.25 3.01 0.03
C ILE A 120 8.20 2.87 1.13
N GLY A 121 8.43 1.94 2.08
CA GLY A 121 7.53 1.77 3.22
C GLY A 121 7.47 2.98 4.14
N SER A 122 6.33 3.15 4.81
CA SER A 122 6.12 4.23 5.80
C SER A 122 7.22 4.22 6.86
N GLY A 123 7.86 5.37 7.04
CA GLY A 123 8.93 5.52 8.03
C GLY A 123 10.26 4.84 7.68
N ALA A 124 10.36 4.15 6.56
CA ALA A 124 11.60 3.58 6.10
C ALA A 124 12.48 4.68 5.48
N ARG A 125 13.60 4.98 6.12
CA ARG A 125 14.71 5.60 5.42
C ARG A 125 15.27 4.54 4.48
N GLY A 126 15.01 4.68 3.19
CA GLY A 126 15.59 3.77 2.20
C GLY A 126 17.11 3.72 2.32
N PRO A 127 17.78 2.66 1.77
CA PRO A 127 19.23 2.60 1.75
C PRO A 127 19.83 3.91 1.23
N ALA A 128 20.96 4.34 1.79
CA ALA A 128 21.64 5.58 1.38
C ALA A 128 21.89 5.65 -0.15
N ALA A 129 22.07 4.49 -0.78
CA ALA A 129 22.21 4.35 -2.23
C ALA A 129 21.02 4.89 -3.05
N ARG A 130 19.78 4.82 -2.51
CA ARG A 130 18.60 5.42 -3.16
C ARG A 130 18.69 6.95 -3.20
N GLY A 131 19.19 7.56 -2.11
CA GLY A 131 19.44 9.00 -2.06
C GLY A 131 20.41 9.44 -3.14
N VAL A 132 21.50 8.69 -3.34
CA VAL A 132 22.51 9.00 -4.37
C VAL A 132 21.92 9.01 -5.78
N LEU A 133 21.08 8.03 -6.14
CA LEU A 133 20.44 8.00 -7.46
C LEU A 133 19.42 9.13 -7.62
N ARG A 134 18.63 9.41 -6.58
CA ARG A 134 17.68 10.52 -6.58
C ARG A 134 18.38 11.87 -6.76
N ASP A 135 19.48 12.06 -6.04
CA ASP A 135 20.24 13.31 -6.08
C ASP A 135 20.91 13.47 -7.46
N ALA A 136 21.41 12.38 -8.06
CA ALA A 136 21.94 12.39 -9.43
C ALA A 136 20.87 12.78 -10.47
N VAL A 137 19.63 12.29 -10.33
CA VAL A 137 18.51 12.72 -11.20
C VAL A 137 18.23 14.22 -11.04
N ALA A 138 18.24 14.73 -9.79
CA ALA A 138 18.05 16.15 -9.54
C ALA A 138 19.18 17.01 -10.12
N GLU A 139 20.44 16.59 -9.96
CA GLU A 139 21.63 17.28 -10.50
C GLU A 139 21.65 17.30 -12.04
N ALA A 140 21.10 16.25 -12.67
CA ALA A 140 20.91 16.21 -14.12
C ALA A 140 19.72 17.07 -14.61
N GLY A 141 19.06 17.82 -13.72
CA GLY A 141 17.87 18.63 -14.04
C GLY A 141 16.59 17.82 -14.20
N GLY A 142 16.58 16.56 -13.77
CA GLY A 142 15.43 15.67 -13.84
C GLY A 142 14.33 15.99 -12.82
N VAL A 143 13.16 15.39 -13.03
CA VAL A 143 12.01 15.52 -12.12
C VAL A 143 12.18 14.60 -10.91
N VAL A 144 12.20 15.17 -9.70
CA VAL A 144 12.18 14.38 -8.46
C VAL A 144 10.90 14.68 -7.69
N LYS A 145 10.06 13.66 -7.46
CA LYS A 145 8.78 13.85 -6.78
C LYS A 145 8.48 12.74 -5.78
N GLU A 146 8.11 13.16 -4.56
CA GLU A 146 7.65 12.27 -3.49
C GLU A 146 6.13 12.16 -3.49
N PHE A 147 5.60 10.95 -3.34
CA PHE A 147 4.18 10.65 -3.25
C PHE A 147 3.86 10.00 -1.91
N LYS A 148 3.27 10.79 -1.02
CA LYS A 148 2.81 10.33 0.29
C LYS A 148 1.35 9.91 0.19
N VAL A 149 1.00 8.82 0.86
CA VAL A 149 -0.41 8.48 1.04
C VAL A 149 -1.10 9.61 1.82
N PRO A 150 -2.27 10.10 1.37
CA PRO A 150 -2.99 11.15 2.07
C PRO A 150 -3.20 10.78 3.55
N ALA A 151 -2.84 11.71 4.43
CA ALA A 151 -3.09 11.55 5.87
C ALA A 151 -4.60 11.46 6.14
N PRO A 152 -5.03 10.85 7.25
CA PRO A 152 -6.42 10.93 7.69
C PRO A 152 -6.91 12.37 7.70
N GLY A 153 -8.08 12.64 7.10
CA GLY A 153 -8.62 13.99 6.92
C GLY A 153 -8.05 14.78 5.73
N ARG A 154 -7.10 14.22 4.98
CA ARG A 154 -6.58 14.79 3.73
C ARG A 154 -7.03 14.04 2.49
N LEU A 155 -7.82 12.99 2.66
CA LEU A 155 -8.34 12.22 1.53
C LEU A 155 -9.42 12.99 0.77
N GLU A 156 -10.28 13.76 1.44
CA GLU A 156 -11.32 14.57 0.79
C GLU A 156 -10.74 15.57 -0.23
N PRO A 157 -9.75 16.42 0.10
CA PRO A 157 -9.11 17.29 -0.88
C PRO A 157 -8.49 16.52 -2.06
N TRP A 158 -7.87 15.36 -1.80
CA TRP A 158 -7.30 14.51 -2.83
C TRP A 158 -8.39 13.96 -3.78
N LEU A 159 -9.55 13.55 -3.22
CA LEU A 159 -10.68 13.07 -4.02
C LEU A 159 -11.24 14.17 -4.93
N VAL A 160 -11.37 15.40 -4.43
CA VAL A 160 -11.85 16.55 -5.21
C VAL A 160 -10.88 16.89 -6.36
N GLU A 161 -9.58 16.92 -6.07
CA GLU A 161 -8.54 17.15 -7.08
C GLU A 161 -8.56 16.03 -8.14
N ARG A 162 -8.68 14.78 -7.70
CA ARG A 162 -8.73 13.64 -8.61
C ARG A 162 -10.01 13.58 -9.44
N ALA A 163 -11.16 13.96 -8.88
CA ALA A 163 -12.44 14.06 -9.60
C ALA A 163 -12.36 15.09 -10.74
N ALA A 164 -11.76 16.25 -10.49
CA ALA A 164 -11.54 17.25 -11.53
C ALA A 164 -10.68 16.75 -12.70
N GLU A 165 -9.70 15.88 -12.42
CA GLU A 165 -8.91 15.23 -13.48
C GLU A 165 -9.69 14.18 -14.29
N LEU A 166 -10.79 13.67 -13.74
CA LEU A 166 -11.74 12.77 -14.39
C LEU A 166 -12.92 13.52 -15.05
N ASP A 167 -12.79 14.84 -15.15
CA ASP A 167 -13.80 15.73 -15.74
C ASP A 167 -15.17 15.68 -15.02
N ILE A 168 -15.17 15.44 -13.71
CA ILE A 168 -16.36 15.51 -12.87
C ILE A 168 -16.15 16.46 -11.70
N THR A 169 -17.24 17.05 -11.22
CA THR A 169 -17.25 17.87 -10.00
C THR A 169 -17.77 17.03 -8.82
N LEU A 170 -16.96 16.86 -7.80
CA LEU A 170 -17.35 16.13 -6.59
C LEU A 170 -17.83 17.10 -5.52
N GLU A 171 -19.11 17.04 -5.15
CA GLU A 171 -19.67 17.91 -4.12
C GLU A 171 -19.05 17.62 -2.74
N PRO A 172 -18.98 18.62 -1.83
CA PRO A 172 -18.34 18.43 -0.51
C PRO A 172 -18.94 17.28 0.32
N ALA A 173 -20.28 17.09 0.25
CA ALA A 173 -20.95 15.99 0.93
C ALA A 173 -20.60 14.63 0.33
N ALA A 174 -20.50 14.56 -1.01
CA ALA A 174 -20.07 13.37 -1.73
C ALA A 174 -18.61 13.02 -1.44
N ALA A 175 -17.72 14.02 -1.42
CA ALA A 175 -16.31 13.82 -1.10
C ALA A 175 -16.11 13.25 0.31
N ARG A 176 -16.86 13.76 1.28
CA ARG A 176 -16.83 13.26 2.66
C ARG A 176 -17.34 11.83 2.75
N LEU A 177 -18.52 11.55 2.17
CA LEU A 177 -19.09 10.21 2.18
C LEU A 177 -18.20 9.20 1.47
N LEU A 178 -17.64 9.56 0.32
CA LEU A 178 -16.69 8.72 -0.41
C LEU A 178 -15.42 8.46 0.42
N ALA A 179 -14.86 9.48 1.05
CA ALA A 179 -13.71 9.34 1.93
C ALA A 179 -14.00 8.38 3.11
N GLU A 180 -15.20 8.43 3.68
CA GLU A 180 -15.62 7.50 4.72
C GLU A 180 -15.69 6.07 4.18
N ARG A 181 -16.34 5.86 3.04
CA ARG A 181 -16.54 4.54 2.43
C ARG A 181 -15.24 3.86 1.98
N VAL A 182 -14.25 4.62 1.53
CA VAL A 182 -12.91 4.10 1.19
C VAL A 182 -11.94 4.08 2.38
N GLY A 183 -12.44 4.28 3.60
CA GLY A 183 -11.66 4.17 4.84
C GLY A 183 -10.71 5.33 5.11
N GLY A 184 -11.04 6.54 4.68
CA GLY A 184 -10.23 7.75 4.89
C GLY A 184 -9.92 8.09 6.34
N HIS A 185 -10.73 7.60 7.28
CA HIS A 185 -10.57 7.80 8.72
C HIS A 185 -9.70 6.72 9.39
N ILE A 186 -9.37 5.61 8.70
CA ILE A 186 -8.61 4.51 9.28
C ILE A 186 -7.14 4.91 9.37
N ARG A 187 -6.62 4.94 10.59
CA ARG A 187 -5.23 5.35 10.90
C ARG A 187 -4.24 4.18 10.92
N GLU A 188 -4.72 2.96 10.76
CA GLU A 188 -3.99 1.74 11.06
C GLU A 188 -3.75 0.85 9.85
N SER A 189 -2.66 0.17 9.87
CA SER A 189 -1.97 -0.72 8.93
C SER A 189 -1.42 -0.06 7.65
N ASP A 190 -0.13 -0.31 7.41
CA ASP A 190 0.58 0.21 6.24
C ASP A 190 0.04 -0.35 4.91
N VAL A 191 -0.48 -1.60 4.93
CA VAL A 191 -0.94 -2.27 3.71
C VAL A 191 -2.25 -1.68 3.21
N ASP A 192 -3.26 -1.53 4.09
CA ASP A 192 -4.56 -0.96 3.72
C ASP A 192 -4.45 0.52 3.38
N ARG A 193 -3.56 1.24 4.07
CA ARG A 193 -3.31 2.64 3.79
C ARG A 193 -2.74 2.87 2.38
N ARG A 194 -1.86 2.00 1.90
CA ARG A 194 -1.24 2.12 0.56
C ARG A 194 -2.21 1.86 -0.58
N ARG A 195 -3.23 1.03 -0.37
CA ARG A 195 -4.26 0.74 -1.37
C ARG A 195 -5.39 1.75 -1.38
N ARG A 196 -5.44 2.65 -0.43
CA ARG A 196 -6.56 3.61 -0.25
C ARG A 196 -6.76 4.51 -1.47
N THR A 197 -5.70 5.05 -2.02
CA THR A 197 -5.76 5.91 -3.21
C THR A 197 -6.16 5.14 -4.46
N GLU A 198 -5.74 3.87 -4.58
CA GLU A 198 -6.17 2.96 -5.64
C GLU A 198 -7.68 2.67 -5.55
N LEU A 199 -8.16 2.29 -4.37
CA LEU A 199 -9.58 2.05 -4.11
C LEU A 199 -10.41 3.33 -4.35
N ALA A 200 -9.96 4.44 -3.80
CA ALA A 200 -10.63 5.73 -3.97
C ALA A 200 -10.71 6.14 -5.45
N ASN A 201 -9.66 5.89 -6.22
CA ASN A 201 -9.66 6.16 -7.65
C ASN A 201 -10.62 5.25 -8.41
N ALA A 202 -10.66 3.95 -8.09
CA ALA A 202 -11.60 3.02 -8.74
C ALA A 202 -13.07 3.44 -8.53
N GLU A 203 -13.40 3.91 -7.32
CA GLU A 203 -14.72 4.42 -7.03
C GLU A 203 -15.01 5.75 -7.77
N LEU A 204 -14.04 6.66 -7.86
CA LEU A 204 -14.17 7.89 -8.64
C LEU A 204 -14.35 7.61 -10.13
N GLU A 205 -13.65 6.64 -10.70
CA GLU A 205 -13.81 6.25 -12.11
C GLU A 205 -15.22 5.71 -12.38
N LYS A 206 -15.81 4.92 -11.47
CA LYS A 206 -17.22 4.49 -11.57
C LYS A 206 -18.18 5.67 -11.55
N LEU A 207 -17.96 6.61 -10.63
CA LEU A 207 -18.78 7.82 -10.54
C LEU A 207 -18.64 8.71 -11.78
N ALA A 208 -17.44 8.82 -12.35
CA ALA A 208 -17.21 9.57 -13.59
C ALA A 208 -17.91 8.93 -14.79
N LEU A 209 -17.97 7.61 -14.86
CA LEU A 209 -18.74 6.89 -15.89
C LEU A 209 -20.25 7.07 -15.70
N TYR A 210 -20.71 7.23 -14.48
CA TYR A 210 -22.13 7.44 -14.17
C TYR A 210 -22.61 8.89 -14.43
N ARG A 211 -21.73 9.88 -14.17
CA ARG A 211 -21.99 11.32 -14.36
C ARG A 211 -20.92 11.97 -15.25
N PRO A 212 -20.78 11.57 -16.51
CA PRO A 212 -19.72 12.10 -17.37
C PRO A 212 -19.86 13.62 -17.54
N GLY A 213 -18.81 14.36 -17.20
CA GLY A 213 -18.79 15.83 -17.25
C GLY A 213 -19.71 16.52 -16.25
N GLY A 214 -20.31 15.79 -15.30
CA GLY A 214 -21.34 16.29 -14.39
C GLY A 214 -20.89 16.50 -12.96
N SER A 215 -21.85 16.90 -12.11
CA SER A 215 -21.68 16.96 -10.64
C SER A 215 -22.15 15.66 -10.01
N VAL A 216 -21.35 15.16 -9.08
CA VAL A 216 -21.61 13.97 -8.26
C VAL A 216 -21.99 14.42 -6.86
N ASP A 217 -23.17 14.07 -6.43
CA ASP A 217 -23.71 14.35 -5.10
C ASP A 217 -23.59 13.13 -4.15
N ALA A 218 -24.02 13.30 -2.89
CA ALA A 218 -23.98 12.25 -1.89
C ALA A 218 -24.92 11.07 -2.22
N ALA A 219 -26.03 11.30 -2.93
CA ALA A 219 -26.95 10.25 -3.33
C ALA A 219 -26.36 9.36 -4.43
N ASP A 220 -25.59 9.93 -5.36
CA ASP A 220 -24.85 9.18 -6.36
C ASP A 220 -23.80 8.26 -5.71
N VAL A 221 -23.09 8.78 -4.71
CA VAL A 221 -22.12 7.98 -3.93
C VAL A 221 -22.85 6.88 -3.16
N ASP A 222 -24.00 7.18 -2.55
CA ASP A 222 -24.80 6.19 -1.82
C ASP A 222 -25.31 5.06 -2.70
N ALA A 223 -25.69 5.37 -3.92
CA ALA A 223 -26.22 4.41 -4.87
C ALA A 223 -25.14 3.49 -5.49
N LEU A 224 -23.92 3.98 -5.73
CA LEU A 224 -22.91 3.28 -6.52
C LEU A 224 -21.73 2.76 -5.72
N VAL A 225 -21.36 3.44 -4.65
CA VAL A 225 -20.21 3.07 -3.84
C VAL A 225 -20.71 2.28 -2.64
N THR A 226 -20.60 0.97 -2.72
CA THR A 226 -20.69 0.14 -1.51
C THR A 226 -19.53 0.49 -0.59
N GLU A 227 -19.71 0.35 0.74
CA GLU A 227 -18.59 0.49 1.69
C GLU A 227 -17.44 -0.42 1.23
N SER A 228 -16.50 0.12 0.47
CA SER A 228 -15.38 -0.62 -0.14
C SER A 228 -14.27 -0.95 0.85
N VAL A 229 -14.34 -0.39 2.05
CA VAL A 229 -13.60 -0.92 3.17
C VAL A 229 -14.55 -1.87 3.87
N PRO A 230 -14.40 -3.18 3.68
CA PRO A 230 -14.99 -4.16 4.56
C PRO A 230 -14.71 -3.69 5.96
N GLY A 231 -15.72 -3.64 6.82
CA GLY A 231 -15.59 -3.13 8.18
C GLY A 231 -14.23 -3.60 8.67
N SER A 232 -13.24 -2.71 8.71
CA SER A 232 -11.86 -3.14 8.51
C SER A 232 -11.58 -4.23 9.53
N THR A 233 -10.93 -5.30 9.17
CA THR A 233 -10.53 -6.35 10.13
C THR A 233 -9.92 -5.69 11.36
N TRP A 234 -9.28 -4.53 11.18
CA TRP A 234 -8.74 -3.71 12.26
C TRP A 234 -9.81 -3.03 13.10
N ALA A 235 -10.86 -2.47 12.50
CA ALA A 235 -11.98 -1.91 13.26
C ALA A 235 -12.69 -2.99 14.10
N PHE A 236 -12.84 -4.18 13.53
CA PHE A 236 -13.35 -5.35 14.24
C PHE A 236 -12.44 -5.74 15.42
N LEU A 237 -11.13 -5.89 15.18
CA LEU A 237 -10.17 -6.20 16.24
C LEU A 237 -10.09 -5.12 17.31
N ASP A 238 -10.26 -3.87 16.93
CA ASP A 238 -10.32 -2.74 17.87
C ASP A 238 -11.59 -2.72 18.69
N ALA A 239 -12.72 -3.01 18.07
CA ALA A 239 -14.00 -3.15 18.78
C ALA A 239 -13.93 -4.29 19.81
N VAL A 240 -13.32 -5.43 19.47
CA VAL A 240 -13.06 -6.53 20.40
C VAL A 240 -12.13 -6.08 21.52
N GLY A 241 -10.98 -5.48 21.19
CA GLY A 241 -10.02 -4.98 22.18
C GLY A 241 -10.60 -3.94 23.14
N ALA A 242 -11.51 -3.08 22.64
CA ALA A 242 -12.22 -2.08 23.42
C ALA A 242 -13.48 -2.64 24.14
N ARG A 243 -13.77 -3.94 24.04
CA ARG A 243 -14.94 -4.63 24.63
C ARG A 243 -16.27 -4.11 24.10
N ALA A 244 -16.29 -3.52 22.89
CA ALA A 244 -17.48 -3.00 22.24
C ALA A 244 -18.24 -4.14 21.50
N GLY A 245 -18.81 -5.08 22.22
CA GLY A 245 -19.34 -6.35 21.70
C GLY A 245 -20.36 -6.19 20.58
N ALA A 246 -21.34 -5.29 20.71
CA ALA A 246 -22.34 -5.04 19.67
C ALA A 246 -21.72 -4.54 18.37
N ASN A 247 -20.76 -3.61 18.47
CA ASN A 247 -20.03 -3.11 17.31
C ASN A 247 -19.15 -4.18 16.69
N ALA A 248 -18.47 -4.99 17.53
CA ALA A 248 -17.66 -6.11 17.05
C ALA A 248 -18.48 -7.14 16.29
N ALA A 249 -19.70 -7.47 16.77
CA ALA A 249 -20.61 -8.40 16.08
C ALA A 249 -21.04 -7.85 14.71
N THR A 250 -21.47 -6.60 14.63
CA THR A 250 -21.85 -5.96 13.37
C THR A 250 -20.71 -5.94 12.36
N LEU A 251 -19.48 -5.65 12.82
CA LEU A 251 -18.30 -5.64 11.97
C LEU A 251 -17.90 -7.05 11.50
N ALA A 252 -18.05 -8.06 12.38
CA ALA A 252 -17.81 -9.45 12.00
C ALA A 252 -18.79 -9.93 10.93
N GLU A 253 -20.09 -9.65 11.09
CA GLU A 253 -21.14 -9.98 10.12
C GLU A 253 -20.84 -9.37 8.75
N ARG A 254 -20.43 -8.09 8.71
CA ARG A 254 -20.03 -7.41 7.46
C ARG A 254 -18.83 -8.07 6.82
N LEU A 255 -17.76 -8.34 7.59
CA LEU A 255 -16.57 -9.00 7.09
C LEU A 255 -16.87 -10.38 6.49
N LEU A 256 -17.75 -11.15 7.12
CA LEU A 256 -18.19 -12.45 6.59
C LEU A 256 -19.05 -12.29 5.33
N ALA A 257 -19.95 -11.32 5.28
CA ALA A 257 -20.75 -11.01 4.09
C ALA A 257 -19.90 -10.56 2.91
N ASP A 258 -18.80 -9.83 3.17
CA ASP A 258 -17.80 -9.40 2.18
C ASP A 258 -16.85 -10.53 1.77
N GLY A 259 -17.08 -11.76 2.23
CA GLY A 259 -16.31 -12.96 1.83
C GLY A 259 -15.03 -13.17 2.61
N THR A 260 -14.79 -12.48 3.73
CA THR A 260 -13.62 -12.76 4.57
C THR A 260 -13.76 -14.15 5.21
N PRO A 261 -12.83 -15.10 4.97
CA PRO A 261 -12.97 -16.44 5.53
C PRO A 261 -12.90 -16.45 7.06
N THR A 262 -13.79 -17.21 7.70
CA THR A 262 -13.81 -17.36 9.17
C THR A 262 -12.44 -17.71 9.77
N PRO A 263 -11.64 -18.64 9.21
CA PRO A 263 -10.30 -18.94 9.76
C PRO A 263 -9.37 -17.74 9.77
N VAL A 264 -9.50 -16.82 8.82
CA VAL A 264 -8.71 -15.58 8.78
C VAL A 264 -9.07 -14.67 9.94
N LEU A 265 -10.38 -14.47 10.20
CA LEU A 265 -10.86 -13.68 11.34
C LEU A 265 -10.42 -14.27 12.68
N VAL A 266 -10.54 -15.59 12.83
CA VAL A 266 -10.09 -16.31 14.03
C VAL A 266 -8.59 -16.13 14.26
N SER A 267 -7.79 -16.28 13.21
CA SER A 267 -6.33 -16.07 13.28
C SER A 267 -5.95 -14.64 13.68
N GLN A 268 -6.65 -13.65 13.15
CA GLN A 268 -6.43 -12.24 13.48
C GLN A 268 -6.83 -11.92 14.94
N LEU A 269 -7.98 -12.45 15.40
CA LEU A 269 -8.41 -12.35 16.80
C LEU A 269 -7.40 -12.98 17.75
N HIS A 270 -6.92 -14.19 17.44
CA HIS A 270 -5.91 -14.86 18.24
C HIS A 270 -4.66 -14.00 18.39
N ARG A 271 -4.19 -13.41 17.30
CA ARG A 271 -3.03 -12.49 17.33
C ARG A 271 -3.31 -11.28 18.20
N ARG A 272 -4.49 -10.66 18.09
CA ARG A 272 -4.89 -9.49 18.89
C ARG A 272 -4.95 -9.83 20.39
N LEU A 273 -5.60 -10.92 20.75
CA LEU A 273 -5.71 -11.34 22.16
C LEU A 273 -4.34 -11.65 22.76
N ARG A 274 -3.43 -12.30 22.02
CA ARG A 274 -2.05 -12.53 22.46
C ARG A 274 -1.29 -11.21 22.67
N ASP A 275 -1.45 -10.25 21.77
CA ASP A 275 -0.85 -8.92 21.94
C ASP A 275 -1.38 -8.24 23.23
N LEU A 276 -2.69 -8.36 23.51
CA LEU A 276 -3.31 -7.82 24.73
C LEU A 276 -2.79 -8.52 25.99
N VAL A 277 -2.59 -9.85 25.97
CA VAL A 277 -1.99 -10.61 27.09
C VAL A 277 -0.59 -10.09 27.41
N LEU A 278 0.28 -10.01 26.38
CA LEU A 278 1.65 -9.53 26.55
C LEU A 278 1.70 -8.10 27.09
N VAL A 279 0.84 -7.22 26.56
CA VAL A 279 0.78 -5.83 27.04
C VAL A 279 0.20 -5.77 28.46
N ARG A 280 -0.79 -6.60 28.81
CA ARG A 280 -1.36 -6.68 30.17
C ARG A 280 -0.30 -7.11 31.17
N GLU A 281 0.51 -8.13 30.87
CA GLU A 281 1.63 -8.58 31.71
C GLU A 281 2.61 -7.43 31.98
N HIS A 282 2.95 -6.66 30.95
CA HIS A 282 3.82 -5.50 31.12
C HIS A 282 3.20 -4.40 31.99
N LEU A 283 1.90 -4.14 31.84
CA LEU A 283 1.18 -3.17 32.65
C LEU A 283 1.11 -3.62 34.12
N ASP A 284 0.87 -4.91 34.37
CA ASP A 284 0.84 -5.48 35.72
C ASP A 284 2.22 -5.45 36.38
N ALA A 285 3.30 -5.58 35.60
CA ALA A 285 4.69 -5.39 36.05
C ALA A 285 5.07 -3.89 36.20
N GLY A 286 4.14 -2.96 36.00
CA GLY A 286 4.40 -1.51 36.14
C GLY A 286 5.20 -0.88 35.02
N SER A 287 5.33 -1.55 33.87
CA SER A 287 6.04 -1.02 32.69
C SER A 287 5.34 0.21 32.11
N ARG A 288 6.12 1.22 31.72
CA ARG A 288 5.60 2.40 31.05
C ARG A 288 5.51 2.19 29.53
N PRO A 289 4.64 2.90 28.79
CA PRO A 289 4.47 2.75 27.36
C PRO A 289 5.77 2.74 26.53
N PRO A 290 6.78 3.60 26.79
CA PRO A 290 8.05 3.54 26.05
C PRO A 290 8.83 2.23 26.26
N GLN A 291 8.70 1.62 27.42
CA GLN A 291 9.30 0.31 27.71
C GLN A 291 8.60 -0.79 26.90
N ILE A 292 7.26 -0.79 26.88
CA ILE A 292 6.44 -1.73 26.10
C ILE A 292 6.80 -1.65 24.62
N VAL A 293 6.95 -0.42 24.08
CA VAL A 293 7.43 -0.18 22.69
C VAL A 293 8.74 -0.91 22.42
N LYS A 294 9.70 -0.79 23.33
CA LYS A 294 11.06 -1.35 23.19
C LYS A 294 11.05 -2.87 23.32
N ASP A 295 10.40 -3.37 24.36
CA ASP A 295 10.46 -4.79 24.74
C ASP A 295 9.66 -5.67 23.76
N LEU A 296 8.48 -5.19 23.33
CA LEU A 296 7.63 -5.89 22.38
C LEU A 296 7.90 -5.48 20.91
N LYS A 297 8.87 -4.58 20.67
CA LYS A 297 9.21 -4.06 19.33
C LYS A 297 7.99 -3.53 18.54
N LEU A 298 7.08 -2.90 19.27
CA LEU A 298 5.86 -2.35 18.68
C LEU A 298 6.08 -0.93 18.18
N GLN A 299 5.30 -0.51 17.17
CA GLN A 299 5.22 0.89 16.79
C GLN A 299 4.60 1.70 17.95
N PRO A 300 5.06 2.95 18.24
CA PRO A 300 4.59 3.73 19.39
C PRO A 300 3.07 3.91 19.46
N PHE A 301 2.44 4.15 18.31
CA PHE A 301 0.99 4.28 18.21
C PHE A 301 0.27 2.98 18.57
N ARG A 302 0.75 1.82 18.04
CA ARG A 302 0.19 0.50 18.33
C ARG A 302 0.34 0.14 19.80
N ALA A 303 1.51 0.41 20.40
CA ALA A 303 1.75 0.17 21.82
C ALA A 303 0.80 0.99 22.70
N LYS A 304 0.60 2.28 22.37
CA LYS A 304 -0.36 3.14 23.09
C LYS A 304 -1.77 2.55 23.03
N LYS A 305 -2.26 2.20 21.84
CA LYS A 305 -3.61 1.67 21.64
C LYS A 305 -3.82 0.33 22.34
N LEU A 306 -2.86 -0.59 22.21
CA LEU A 306 -2.92 -1.88 22.91
C LEU A 306 -2.86 -1.70 24.43
N SER A 307 -2.12 -0.71 24.94
CA SER A 307 -2.10 -0.40 26.37
C SER A 307 -3.44 0.13 26.89
N GLU A 308 -4.09 1.01 26.10
CA GLU A 308 -5.43 1.51 26.42
C GLU A 308 -6.46 0.37 26.43
N GLN A 309 -6.40 -0.52 25.43
CA GLN A 309 -7.28 -1.69 25.36
C GLN A 309 -6.98 -2.70 26.49
N ALA A 310 -5.73 -3.09 26.69
CA ALA A 310 -5.33 -4.05 27.72
C ALA A 310 -5.66 -3.56 29.14
N ALA A 311 -5.70 -2.24 29.37
CA ALA A 311 -6.12 -1.68 30.65
C ALA A 311 -7.57 -2.00 31.01
N SER A 312 -8.45 -2.25 30.02
CA SER A 312 -9.84 -2.61 30.21
C SER A 312 -10.08 -4.11 30.40
N TRP A 313 -9.04 -4.94 30.30
CA TRP A 313 -9.10 -6.38 30.46
C TRP A 313 -8.32 -6.82 31.71
N THR A 314 -8.81 -7.88 32.36
CA THR A 314 -8.04 -8.61 33.36
C THR A 314 -7.36 -9.83 32.74
N ALA A 315 -6.30 -10.34 33.33
CA ALA A 315 -5.63 -11.55 32.84
C ALA A 315 -6.58 -12.77 32.75
N PRO A 316 -7.42 -13.09 33.76
CA PRO A 316 -8.39 -14.17 33.65
C PRO A 316 -9.42 -13.99 32.52
N GLU A 317 -9.83 -12.76 32.19
CA GLU A 317 -10.75 -12.50 31.09
C GLU A 317 -10.07 -12.75 29.73
N LEU A 318 -8.81 -12.39 29.58
CA LEU A 318 -8.02 -12.66 28.35
C LEU A 318 -7.79 -14.16 28.16
N ASP A 319 -7.52 -14.89 29.25
CA ASP A 319 -7.40 -16.36 29.22
C ASP A 319 -8.70 -17.03 28.81
N ALA A 320 -9.83 -16.58 29.37
CA ALA A 320 -11.16 -17.06 28.99
C ALA A 320 -11.46 -16.75 27.51
N ALA A 321 -11.17 -15.54 27.04
CA ALA A 321 -11.37 -15.15 25.65
C ALA A 321 -10.52 -16.01 24.66
N LEU A 322 -9.29 -16.36 25.04
CA LEU A 322 -8.45 -17.27 24.24
C LEU A 322 -9.02 -18.70 24.23
N ALA A 323 -9.55 -19.19 25.34
CA ALA A 323 -10.20 -20.51 25.43
C ALA A 323 -11.49 -20.55 24.57
N ASP A 324 -12.31 -19.50 24.62
CA ASP A 324 -13.53 -19.37 23.81
C ASP A 324 -13.18 -19.31 22.31
N LEU A 325 -12.12 -18.58 21.95
CA LEU A 325 -11.64 -18.49 20.58
C LEU A 325 -11.13 -19.86 20.06
N LEU A 326 -10.43 -20.62 20.91
CA LEU A 326 -10.00 -21.98 20.56
C LEU A 326 -11.22 -22.87 20.32
N ALA A 327 -12.24 -22.79 21.19
CA ALA A 327 -13.47 -23.54 21.03
C ALA A 327 -14.18 -23.19 19.71
N LEU A 328 -14.21 -21.89 19.33
CA LEU A 328 -14.74 -21.42 18.06
C LEU A 328 -13.94 -21.96 16.87
N ASP A 329 -12.61 -21.94 16.94
CA ASP A 329 -11.74 -22.46 15.88
C ASP A 329 -11.96 -23.97 15.65
N LEU A 330 -12.01 -24.74 16.73
CA LEU A 330 -12.28 -26.19 16.65
C LEU A 330 -13.66 -26.47 16.02
N ARG A 331 -14.69 -25.76 16.47
CA ARG A 331 -16.05 -25.90 15.92
C ARG A 331 -16.09 -25.53 14.43
N SER A 332 -15.40 -24.46 14.04
CA SER A 332 -15.35 -24.06 12.61
C SER A 332 -14.66 -25.09 11.71
N LYS A 333 -13.87 -25.99 12.30
CA LYS A 333 -13.19 -27.12 11.64
C LYS A 333 -13.94 -28.45 11.79
N GLY A 334 -15.15 -28.43 12.38
CA GLY A 334 -15.94 -29.64 12.63
C GLY A 334 -15.40 -30.54 13.75
N ILE A 335 -14.62 -29.97 14.68
CA ILE A 335 -13.99 -30.71 15.81
C ILE A 335 -14.65 -30.25 17.11
N ALA A 336 -15.13 -31.19 17.91
CA ALA A 336 -15.58 -30.89 19.28
C ALA A 336 -14.40 -30.73 20.25
N LEU A 337 -14.63 -30.07 21.41
CA LEU A 337 -13.59 -29.87 22.42
C LEU A 337 -13.00 -31.15 23.01
N ASP A 338 -13.74 -32.25 22.93
CA ASP A 338 -13.30 -33.59 23.33
C ASP A 338 -12.52 -34.33 22.23
N GLY A 339 -12.24 -33.68 21.10
CA GLY A 339 -11.54 -34.28 19.96
C GLY A 339 -12.41 -35.14 19.01
N SER A 340 -13.70 -35.27 19.31
CA SER A 340 -14.64 -35.97 18.41
C SER A 340 -15.01 -35.09 17.19
N THR A 341 -15.36 -35.73 16.07
CA THR A 341 -15.84 -35.00 14.86
C THR A 341 -17.31 -34.60 15.06
N LEU A 342 -17.66 -33.32 14.92
CA LEU A 342 -19.05 -32.89 14.94
C LEU A 342 -19.73 -33.39 13.65
N GLN A 343 -20.77 -34.24 13.81
CA GLN A 343 -21.67 -34.56 12.68
C GLN A 343 -22.47 -33.31 12.36
N MET A 344 -22.26 -32.76 11.19
CA MET A 344 -23.17 -31.73 10.66
C MET A 344 -24.48 -32.46 10.32
N SER A 345 -25.55 -32.14 11.05
CA SER A 345 -26.91 -32.49 10.61
C SER A 345 -27.26 -31.57 9.46
N ASP A 346 -27.70 -32.16 8.33
CA ASP A 346 -28.22 -31.46 7.15
C ASP A 346 -29.38 -30.53 7.47
#